data_ac5b3e3cb55dc2dc952343d92514de75
#
_entry.id   ac5b3e3cb55dc2dc952343d92514de75
#
_cell.length_a   1.000
_cell.length_b   1.000
_cell.length_c   1.000
_cell.angle_alpha   90.00
_cell.angle_beta   90.00
_cell.angle_gamma   90.00
#
_symmetry.space_group_name_H-M   'P 1'
#
loop_
_entity.id
_entity.type
_entity.pdbx_description
1 polymer ?
#
loop_
_entity_poly.entity_id
_entity_poly.type
_entity_poly.pdbx_seq_one_letter_code
_entity_poly.pdbx_strand_id
1 'polypeptide(L)'
;MEVMHTKLNELVTVTPADWVPGPQQGDWTYKAYAALTDDGECYEIVQGVLVTSPSPEDIHQDVLLEIAAYLREQIKLTHLGRVFAAPFDVVLSPEDVFQPDVLVVLNEHLDRVQRKCVMGAPDLVVEIISPSSKLYDRVNKHMAYEQAGIPEYWLVDPRKQSIELFALKGGKYHSLGTFSGEQMLSSRVVPQMTTSVASFFS
;
A
#
# COMPACT_ATOMS: atom_id res chain seq x y z
N MET A 1 11.52 27.39 -6.39
CA MET A 1 11.01 26.86 -7.67
C MET A 1 11.78 25.61 -8.13
N GLU A 2 13.11 25.59 -8.00
CA GLU A 2 13.96 24.47 -8.45
C GLU A 2 13.77 23.16 -7.66
N VAL A 3 13.58 23.22 -6.33
CA VAL A 3 13.35 22.04 -5.46
C VAL A 3 11.99 21.39 -5.73
N MET A 4 10.97 22.17 -6.09
CA MET A 4 9.63 21.67 -6.40
C MET A 4 9.60 20.91 -7.76
N HIS A 5 10.36 21.40 -8.75
CA HIS A 5 10.50 20.72 -10.04
C HIS A 5 11.20 19.35 -9.92
N THR A 6 12.17 19.24 -9.00
CA THR A 6 12.91 18.00 -8.76
C THR A 6 12.00 16.94 -8.11
N LYS A 7 11.20 17.34 -7.08
CA LYS A 7 10.26 16.42 -6.41
C LYS A 7 9.18 15.87 -7.37
N LEU A 8 8.62 16.72 -8.24
CA LEU A 8 7.62 16.29 -9.23
C LEU A 8 8.18 15.40 -10.34
N ASN A 9 9.45 15.60 -10.73
CA ASN A 9 10.10 14.78 -11.76
C ASN A 9 10.47 13.36 -11.26
N GLU A 10 10.51 13.13 -9.94
CA GLU A 10 10.75 11.82 -9.34
C GLU A 10 9.45 11.02 -9.15
N LEU A 11 8.29 11.68 -9.23
CA LEU A 11 6.97 11.04 -9.18
C LEU A 11 6.59 10.53 -10.57
N VAL A 12 7.06 9.35 -10.90
CA VAL A 12 6.78 8.72 -12.17
C VAL A 12 5.34 8.17 -12.15
N THR A 13 4.46 8.73 -12.99
CA THR A 13 3.13 8.19 -13.33
C THR A 13 1.93 8.50 -12.42
N VAL A 14 2.01 9.41 -11.46
CA VAL A 14 0.83 9.89 -10.73
C VAL A 14 0.41 11.27 -11.20
N THR A 15 -0.89 11.52 -11.18
CA THR A 15 -1.43 12.84 -11.57
C THR A 15 -1.58 13.68 -10.31
N PRO A 16 -0.83 14.80 -10.19
CA PRO A 16 -1.05 15.74 -9.10
C PRO A 16 -2.48 16.29 -9.14
N ALA A 17 -3.12 16.36 -7.98
CA ALA A 17 -4.48 16.87 -7.84
C ALA A 17 -4.47 18.40 -7.71
N ASP A 18 -4.01 19.11 -8.75
CA ASP A 18 -3.84 20.56 -8.76
C ASP A 18 -5.16 21.35 -8.66
N TRP A 19 -6.29 20.69 -8.92
CA TRP A 19 -7.62 21.27 -8.80
C TRP A 19 -8.18 21.27 -7.38
N VAL A 20 -7.57 20.53 -6.45
CA VAL A 20 -8.03 20.44 -5.06
C VAL A 20 -7.61 21.70 -4.31
N PRO A 21 -8.58 22.44 -3.73
CA PRO A 21 -8.24 23.64 -2.94
C PRO A 21 -7.44 23.27 -1.69
N GLY A 22 -6.28 23.92 -1.49
CA GLY A 22 -5.44 23.65 -0.33
C GLY A 22 -4.01 24.19 -0.47
N PRO A 23 -3.05 23.55 0.18
CA PRO A 23 -1.63 23.89 0.05
C PRO A 23 -1.13 23.75 -1.40
N GLN A 24 0.01 24.37 -1.69
CA GLN A 24 0.70 24.13 -2.96
C GLN A 24 1.25 22.70 -3.00
N GLN A 25 1.40 22.15 -4.21
CA GLN A 25 2.04 20.85 -4.38
C GLN A 25 3.49 20.90 -3.83
N GLY A 26 3.79 19.91 -2.98
CA GLY A 26 5.03 19.86 -2.20
C GLY A 26 4.87 20.32 -0.74
N ASP A 27 3.74 20.95 -0.39
CA ASP A 27 3.44 21.42 0.96
C ASP A 27 2.23 20.71 1.60
N TRP A 28 1.68 19.69 0.95
CA TRP A 28 0.57 18.92 1.51
C TRP A 28 1.01 18.09 2.70
N THR A 29 0.17 18.09 3.74
CA THR A 29 0.36 17.30 4.95
C THR A 29 -0.89 16.52 5.27
N TYR A 30 -0.77 15.45 6.08
CA TYR A 30 -1.92 14.69 6.57
C TYR A 30 -2.97 15.60 7.23
N LYS A 31 -2.55 16.63 7.96
CA LYS A 31 -3.47 17.59 8.60
C LYS A 31 -4.32 18.35 7.57
N ALA A 32 -3.71 18.80 6.49
CA ALA A 32 -4.43 19.50 5.41
C ALA A 32 -5.34 18.53 4.65
N TYR A 33 -4.84 17.34 4.35
CA TYR A 33 -5.59 16.25 3.69
C TYR A 33 -6.81 15.83 4.51
N ALA A 34 -6.65 15.57 5.82
CA ALA A 34 -7.74 15.15 6.69
C ALA A 34 -8.84 16.22 6.89
N ALA A 35 -8.58 17.46 6.48
CA ALA A 35 -9.53 18.55 6.51
C ALA A 35 -10.30 18.70 5.17
N LEU A 36 -9.94 17.95 4.13
CA LEU A 36 -10.68 17.95 2.86
C LEU A 36 -12.11 17.47 3.07
N THR A 37 -13.01 18.07 2.32
CA THR A 37 -14.38 17.56 2.21
C THR A 37 -14.37 16.29 1.37
N ASP A 38 -15.08 15.29 1.82
CA ASP A 38 -15.26 14.05 1.06
C ASP A 38 -15.99 14.36 -0.26
N ASP A 39 -15.28 14.17 -1.36
CA ASP A 39 -15.78 14.36 -2.74
C ASP A 39 -15.90 13.03 -3.49
N GLY A 40 -15.67 11.91 -2.79
CA GLY A 40 -15.72 10.56 -3.35
C GLY A 40 -14.44 10.13 -4.07
N GLU A 41 -13.43 11.00 -4.14
CA GLU A 41 -12.15 10.69 -4.76
C GLU A 41 -11.16 10.11 -3.73
N CYS A 42 -10.25 9.25 -4.20
CA CYS A 42 -9.17 8.71 -3.38
C CYS A 42 -7.89 9.50 -3.65
N TYR A 43 -7.33 10.05 -2.58
CA TYR A 43 -6.09 10.82 -2.63
C TYR A 43 -5.02 10.17 -1.79
N GLU A 44 -3.77 10.32 -2.24
CA GLU A 44 -2.57 9.99 -1.47
C GLU A 44 -1.67 11.22 -1.38
N ILE A 45 -0.77 11.27 -0.41
CA ILE A 45 0.28 12.29 -0.33
C ILE A 45 1.62 11.60 -0.46
N VAL A 46 2.42 12.06 -1.41
CA VAL A 46 3.77 11.55 -1.66
C VAL A 46 4.74 12.70 -1.61
N GLN A 47 5.59 12.74 -0.58
CA GLN A 47 6.56 13.82 -0.37
C GLN A 47 5.92 15.22 -0.43
N GLY A 48 4.73 15.37 0.16
CA GLY A 48 3.99 16.62 0.16
C GLY A 48 3.26 16.96 -1.13
N VAL A 49 3.18 16.04 -2.10
CA VAL A 49 2.39 16.19 -3.33
C VAL A 49 1.10 15.41 -3.18
N LEU A 50 -0.05 16.09 -3.32
CA LEU A 50 -1.35 15.42 -3.35
C LEU A 50 -1.58 14.82 -4.73
N VAL A 51 -1.87 13.52 -4.78
CA VAL A 51 -2.09 12.77 -6.01
C VAL A 51 -3.40 12.01 -5.96
N THR A 52 -3.98 11.71 -7.12
CA THR A 52 -5.14 10.82 -7.24
C THR A 52 -4.72 9.43 -7.68
N SER A 53 -5.41 8.42 -7.15
CA SER A 53 -5.32 7.05 -7.65
C SER A 53 -6.42 6.81 -8.69
N PRO A 54 -6.11 6.18 -9.83
CA PRO A 54 -7.13 5.82 -10.82
C PRO A 54 -8.09 4.78 -10.23
N SER A 55 -9.34 4.77 -10.71
CA SER A 55 -10.31 3.73 -10.34
C SER A 55 -9.79 2.35 -10.73
N PRO A 56 -9.94 1.35 -9.85
CA PRO A 56 -9.46 -0.01 -10.12
C PRO A 56 -10.27 -0.72 -11.21
N GLU A 57 -9.59 -1.61 -11.96
CA GLU A 57 -10.23 -2.55 -12.89
C GLU A 57 -10.93 -3.70 -12.11
N ASP A 58 -11.83 -4.43 -12.77
CA ASP A 58 -12.55 -5.57 -12.19
C ASP A 58 -11.61 -6.66 -11.64
N ILE A 59 -10.64 -7.08 -12.44
CA ILE A 59 -9.64 -8.09 -12.03
C ILE A 59 -8.83 -7.65 -10.78
N HIS A 60 -8.61 -6.35 -10.60
CA HIS A 60 -7.96 -5.83 -9.41
C HIS A 60 -8.83 -6.03 -8.18
N GLN A 61 -10.15 -5.76 -8.30
CA GLN A 61 -11.10 -5.92 -7.20
C GLN A 61 -11.28 -7.39 -6.81
N ASP A 62 -11.33 -8.30 -7.78
CA ASP A 62 -11.43 -9.74 -7.51
C ASP A 62 -10.23 -10.23 -6.69
N VAL A 63 -9.02 -9.91 -7.15
CA VAL A 63 -7.78 -10.29 -6.45
C VAL A 63 -7.67 -9.63 -5.06
N LEU A 64 -8.11 -8.37 -4.93
CA LEU A 64 -8.15 -7.68 -3.64
C LEU A 64 -9.03 -8.44 -2.64
N LEU A 65 -10.23 -8.83 -3.04
CA LEU A 65 -11.18 -9.54 -2.19
C LEU A 65 -10.64 -10.89 -1.74
N GLU A 66 -10.03 -11.68 -2.65
CA GLU A 66 -9.45 -13.00 -2.34
C GLU A 66 -8.28 -12.86 -1.33
N ILE A 67 -7.35 -11.92 -1.57
CA ILE A 67 -6.23 -11.68 -0.66
C ILE A 67 -6.72 -11.16 0.69
N ALA A 68 -7.65 -10.20 0.70
CA ALA A 68 -8.18 -9.64 1.94
C ALA A 68 -8.94 -10.70 2.77
N ALA A 69 -9.74 -11.56 2.11
CA ALA A 69 -10.45 -12.66 2.76
C ALA A 69 -9.47 -13.65 3.38
N TYR A 70 -8.46 -14.07 2.62
CA TYR A 70 -7.42 -14.97 3.09
C TYR A 70 -6.65 -14.38 4.29
N LEU A 71 -6.15 -13.15 4.18
CA LEU A 71 -5.44 -12.50 5.28
C LEU A 71 -6.33 -12.31 6.52
N ARG A 72 -7.62 -12.00 6.31
CA ARG A 72 -8.58 -11.93 7.41
C ARG A 72 -8.72 -13.28 8.13
N GLU A 73 -8.76 -14.38 7.41
CA GLU A 73 -8.78 -15.72 7.98
C GLU A 73 -7.51 -16.01 8.78
N GLN A 74 -6.35 -15.77 8.18
CA GLN A 74 -5.06 -16.12 8.79
C GLN A 74 -4.65 -15.20 9.94
N ILE A 75 -5.10 -13.96 9.97
CA ILE A 75 -4.68 -12.95 10.94
C ILE A 75 -5.80 -12.62 11.93
N LYS A 76 -6.98 -12.22 11.44
CA LYS A 76 -8.05 -11.73 12.32
C LYS A 76 -8.74 -12.87 13.06
N LEU A 77 -9.08 -13.98 12.37
CA LEU A 77 -9.79 -15.09 13.00
C LEU A 77 -8.87 -15.92 13.91
N THR A 78 -7.58 -15.84 13.71
CA THR A 78 -6.57 -16.46 14.59
C THR A 78 -6.12 -15.52 15.73
N HIS A 79 -6.70 -14.32 15.82
CA HIS A 79 -6.40 -13.31 16.85
C HIS A 79 -4.96 -12.81 16.84
N LEU A 80 -4.27 -12.81 15.69
CA LEU A 80 -2.91 -12.30 15.55
C LEU A 80 -2.84 -10.79 15.31
N GLY A 81 -3.93 -10.18 14.84
CA GLY A 81 -3.97 -8.77 14.49
C GLY A 81 -5.26 -8.34 13.81
N ARG A 82 -5.15 -7.28 13.02
CA ARG A 82 -6.24 -6.72 12.20
C ARG A 82 -5.81 -6.61 10.75
N VAL A 83 -6.80 -6.74 9.86
CA VAL A 83 -6.64 -6.57 8.41
C VAL A 83 -7.57 -5.45 7.96
N PHE A 84 -7.07 -4.58 7.10
CA PHE A 84 -7.83 -3.50 6.49
C PHE A 84 -7.65 -3.56 4.98
N ALA A 85 -8.67 -3.15 4.25
CA ALA A 85 -8.63 -2.95 2.81
C ALA A 85 -8.93 -1.49 2.47
N ALA A 86 -8.46 -1.02 1.32
CA ALA A 86 -8.72 0.32 0.82
C ALA A 86 -10.24 0.62 0.72
N PRO A 87 -10.66 1.89 0.93
CA PRO A 87 -9.81 3.03 1.30
C PRO A 87 -9.55 3.07 2.82
N PHE A 88 -8.30 3.03 3.25
CA PHE A 88 -7.90 3.22 4.63
C PHE A 88 -6.48 3.81 4.68
N ASP A 89 -6.34 4.99 5.30
CA ASP A 89 -5.10 5.73 5.28
C ASP A 89 -3.99 5.05 6.09
N VAL A 90 -2.77 5.08 5.57
CA VAL A 90 -1.52 4.78 6.27
C VAL A 90 -0.67 6.04 6.27
N VAL A 91 -0.54 6.66 7.44
CA VAL A 91 0.21 7.91 7.64
C VAL A 91 1.63 7.56 8.06
N LEU A 92 2.54 7.46 7.11
CA LEU A 92 3.94 7.12 7.36
C LEU A 92 4.73 8.30 7.90
N SER A 93 4.43 9.50 7.39
CA SER A 93 4.92 10.79 7.86
C SER A 93 3.86 11.87 7.65
N PRO A 94 4.05 13.09 8.14
CA PRO A 94 3.13 14.18 7.82
C PRO A 94 2.98 14.45 6.31
N GLU A 95 4.00 14.15 5.51
CA GLU A 95 4.09 14.41 4.07
C GLU A 95 3.93 13.13 3.22
N ASP A 96 3.70 11.97 3.86
CA ASP A 96 3.54 10.67 3.18
C ASP A 96 2.34 9.92 3.74
N VAL A 97 1.27 9.89 2.95
CA VAL A 97 0.00 9.23 3.27
C VAL A 97 -0.41 8.37 2.08
N PHE A 98 -0.57 7.08 2.32
CA PHE A 98 -0.93 6.11 1.28
C PHE A 98 -2.22 5.39 1.64
N GLN A 99 -2.88 4.82 0.63
CA GLN A 99 -4.03 3.93 0.79
C GLN A 99 -3.71 2.57 0.14
N PRO A 100 -2.96 1.70 0.84
CA PRO A 100 -2.65 0.38 0.32
C PRO A 100 -3.90 -0.45 0.08
N ASP A 101 -3.89 -1.29 -0.95
CA ASP A 101 -5.02 -2.16 -1.28
C ASP A 101 -5.41 -3.05 -0.10
N VAL A 102 -4.42 -3.70 0.55
CA VAL A 102 -4.63 -4.45 1.79
C VAL A 102 -3.45 -4.21 2.74
N LEU A 103 -3.74 -4.13 4.04
CA LEU A 103 -2.71 -4.03 5.07
C LEU A 103 -3.03 -4.87 6.30
N VAL A 104 -1.98 -5.28 7.00
CA VAL A 104 -2.05 -6.03 8.27
C VAL A 104 -1.35 -5.25 9.36
N VAL A 105 -1.99 -5.15 10.52
CA VAL A 105 -1.40 -4.64 11.76
C VAL A 105 -1.50 -5.73 12.82
N LEU A 106 -0.36 -6.24 13.27
CA LEU A 106 -0.28 -7.27 14.31
C LEU A 106 -0.61 -6.70 15.69
N ASN A 107 -0.93 -7.57 16.63
CA ASN A 107 -1.36 -7.18 17.99
C ASN A 107 -0.37 -6.26 18.71
N GLU A 108 0.92 -6.45 18.49
CA GLU A 108 1.99 -5.65 19.09
C GLU A 108 2.03 -4.19 18.60
N HIS A 109 1.35 -3.89 17.47
CA HIS A 109 1.32 -2.57 16.85
C HIS A 109 -0.10 -2.00 16.73
N LEU A 110 -1.10 -2.57 17.42
CA LEU A 110 -2.48 -2.09 17.35
C LEU A 110 -2.68 -0.68 17.94
N ASP A 111 -1.75 -0.19 18.74
CA ASP A 111 -1.70 1.19 19.23
C ASP A 111 -1.57 2.22 18.09
N ARG A 112 -1.04 1.81 16.92
CA ARG A 112 -0.96 2.64 15.70
C ARG A 112 -2.31 2.81 15.00
N VAL A 113 -3.28 1.93 15.27
CA VAL A 113 -4.60 1.95 14.61
C VAL A 113 -5.49 3.01 15.25
N GLN A 114 -5.89 3.99 14.45
CA GLN A 114 -6.84 5.02 14.81
C GLN A 114 -8.18 4.82 14.09
N ARG A 115 -9.15 5.72 14.32
CA ARG A 115 -10.50 5.57 13.77
C ARG A 115 -10.53 5.53 12.23
N LYS A 116 -9.66 6.30 11.57
CA LYS A 116 -9.65 6.48 10.11
C LYS A 116 -8.32 6.12 9.44
N CYS A 117 -7.29 5.79 10.23
CA CYS A 117 -5.95 5.56 9.68
C CYS A 117 -5.11 4.64 10.56
N VAL A 118 -3.96 4.22 10.02
CA VAL A 118 -2.82 3.71 10.78
C VAL A 118 -1.77 4.80 10.85
N MET A 119 -1.30 5.15 12.05
CA MET A 119 -0.22 6.11 12.26
C MET A 119 1.11 5.37 12.37
N GLY A 120 1.93 5.45 11.33
CA GLY A 120 3.19 4.73 11.19
C GLY A 120 3.06 3.45 10.36
N ALA A 121 4.12 2.64 10.37
CA ALA A 121 4.25 1.45 9.53
C ALA A 121 3.30 0.32 9.99
N PRO A 122 2.44 -0.25 9.12
CA PRO A 122 1.81 -1.55 9.33
C PRO A 122 2.85 -2.68 9.22
N ASP A 123 2.46 -3.91 9.56
CA ASP A 123 3.36 -5.07 9.49
C ASP A 123 3.48 -5.67 8.10
N LEU A 124 2.42 -5.58 7.31
CA LEU A 124 2.35 -6.01 5.93
C LEU A 124 1.54 -5.02 5.11
N VAL A 125 2.02 -4.74 3.92
CA VAL A 125 1.29 -4.00 2.88
C VAL A 125 1.21 -4.85 1.62
N VAL A 126 0.06 -4.84 0.98
CA VAL A 126 -0.19 -5.47 -0.33
C VAL A 126 -0.64 -4.39 -1.30
N GLU A 127 0.01 -4.32 -2.46
CA GLU A 127 -0.41 -3.49 -3.60
C GLU A 127 -0.68 -4.38 -4.80
N ILE A 128 -1.84 -4.18 -5.41
CA ILE A 128 -2.27 -4.91 -6.61
C ILE A 128 -2.09 -3.99 -7.80
N ILE A 129 -1.07 -4.23 -8.60
CA ILE A 129 -0.71 -3.32 -9.67
C ILE A 129 -1.71 -3.35 -10.82
N SER A 130 -2.02 -2.16 -11.31
CA SER A 130 -2.69 -1.94 -12.58
C SER A 130 -1.68 -1.47 -13.63
N PRO A 131 -2.03 -1.44 -14.93
CA PRO A 131 -1.14 -0.86 -15.94
C PRO A 131 -0.75 0.59 -15.67
N SER A 132 -1.64 1.37 -15.05
CA SER A 132 -1.46 2.78 -14.74
C SER A 132 -0.65 3.00 -13.45
N SER A 133 -0.77 2.13 -12.43
CA SER A 133 -0.09 2.27 -11.13
C SER A 133 1.27 1.56 -11.06
N LYS A 134 1.55 0.63 -11.97
CA LYS A 134 2.67 -0.30 -11.90
C LYS A 134 4.03 0.32 -11.57
N LEU A 135 4.36 1.45 -12.19
CA LEU A 135 5.65 2.09 -11.95
C LEU A 135 5.66 2.83 -10.61
N TYR A 136 4.53 3.44 -10.26
CA TYR A 136 4.32 4.10 -8.98
C TYR A 136 4.47 3.14 -7.79
N ASP A 137 3.81 1.98 -7.85
CA ASP A 137 3.88 0.96 -6.81
C ASP A 137 5.30 0.36 -6.71
N ARG A 138 5.95 0.11 -7.87
CA ARG A 138 7.30 -0.47 -7.91
C ARG A 138 8.41 0.48 -7.48
N VAL A 139 8.22 1.77 -7.58
CA VAL A 139 9.28 2.75 -7.30
C VAL A 139 8.91 3.62 -6.10
N ASN A 140 7.87 4.44 -6.22
CA ASN A 140 7.54 5.43 -5.19
C ASN A 140 7.04 4.77 -3.90
N LYS A 141 6.02 3.91 -3.97
CA LYS A 141 5.50 3.20 -2.79
C LYS A 141 6.54 2.25 -2.21
N HIS A 142 7.26 1.49 -3.06
CA HIS A 142 8.33 0.60 -2.60
C HIS A 142 9.40 1.36 -1.78
N MET A 143 9.87 2.52 -2.25
CA MET A 143 10.83 3.35 -1.53
C MET A 143 10.25 3.92 -0.23
N ALA A 144 9.02 4.44 -0.27
CA ALA A 144 8.36 4.99 0.90
C ALA A 144 8.14 3.94 1.99
N TYR A 145 7.69 2.74 1.61
CA TYR A 145 7.47 1.62 2.53
C TYR A 145 8.78 1.09 3.12
N GLU A 146 9.84 1.00 2.31
CA GLU A 146 11.19 0.66 2.78
C GLU A 146 11.68 1.67 3.83
N GLN A 147 11.59 2.96 3.53
CA GLN A 147 12.05 4.04 4.41
C GLN A 147 11.25 4.11 5.72
N ALA A 148 9.95 3.85 5.66
CA ALA A 148 9.06 3.80 6.81
C ALA A 148 9.28 2.55 7.68
N GLY A 149 10.01 1.56 7.18
CA GLY A 149 10.33 0.36 7.93
C GLY A 149 9.22 -0.69 7.94
N ILE A 150 8.35 -0.73 6.91
CA ILE A 150 7.31 -1.75 6.79
C ILE A 150 7.99 -3.13 6.64
N PRO A 151 7.72 -4.10 7.53
CA PRO A 151 8.45 -5.36 7.57
C PRO A 151 8.32 -6.21 6.30
N GLU A 152 7.13 -6.20 5.68
CA GLU A 152 6.84 -7.03 4.51
C GLU A 152 5.97 -6.29 3.50
N TYR A 153 6.28 -6.44 2.21
CA TYR A 153 5.56 -5.84 1.10
C TYR A 153 5.30 -6.87 0.01
N TRP A 154 4.03 -7.03 -0.38
CA TRP A 154 3.60 -7.87 -1.50
C TRP A 154 3.21 -7.00 -2.67
N LEU A 155 3.82 -7.26 -3.82
CA LEU A 155 3.48 -6.61 -5.08
C LEU A 155 2.82 -7.63 -6.00
N VAL A 156 1.52 -7.50 -6.17
CA VAL A 156 0.67 -8.47 -6.88
C VAL A 156 0.46 -8.01 -8.32
N ASP A 157 0.75 -8.89 -9.29
CA ASP A 157 0.50 -8.63 -10.72
C ASP A 157 -0.64 -9.55 -11.20
N PRO A 158 -1.90 -9.06 -11.26
CA PRO A 158 -3.05 -9.87 -11.66
C PRO A 158 -2.94 -10.46 -13.05
N ARG A 159 -2.33 -9.71 -14.00
CA ARG A 159 -2.18 -10.15 -15.39
C ARG A 159 -1.16 -11.27 -15.54
N LYS A 160 -0.15 -11.29 -14.67
CA LYS A 160 0.86 -12.36 -14.63
C LYS A 160 0.50 -13.46 -13.65
N GLN A 161 -0.57 -13.29 -12.87
CA GLN A 161 -0.96 -14.17 -11.78
C GLN A 161 0.21 -14.52 -10.86
N SER A 162 0.91 -13.47 -10.39
CA SER A 162 2.13 -13.60 -9.61
C SER A 162 2.22 -12.57 -8.49
N ILE A 163 2.92 -12.93 -7.43
CA ILE A 163 3.19 -12.08 -6.27
C ILE A 163 4.70 -12.01 -6.07
N GLU A 164 5.25 -10.79 -6.10
CA GLU A 164 6.62 -10.52 -5.70
C GLU A 164 6.64 -10.12 -4.23
N LEU A 165 7.40 -10.85 -3.43
CA LEU A 165 7.47 -10.67 -1.99
C LEU A 165 8.78 -9.99 -1.61
N PHE A 166 8.66 -8.89 -0.86
CA PHE A 166 9.79 -8.17 -0.30
C PHE A 166 9.77 -8.25 1.23
N ALA A 167 10.92 -8.50 1.85
CA ALA A 167 11.08 -8.45 3.30
C ALA A 167 12.17 -7.44 3.68
N LEU A 168 11.88 -6.65 4.71
CA LEU A 168 12.82 -5.67 5.23
C LEU A 168 13.92 -6.35 6.05
N LYS A 169 15.18 -6.05 5.73
CA LYS A 169 16.34 -6.51 6.48
C LYS A 169 17.41 -5.43 6.43
N GLY A 170 17.89 -5.02 7.62
CA GLY A 170 18.91 -3.96 7.71
C GLY A 170 18.47 -2.62 7.10
N GLY A 171 17.15 -2.30 7.17
CA GLY A 171 16.58 -1.06 6.62
C GLY A 171 16.44 -1.06 5.09
N LYS A 172 16.57 -2.21 4.42
CA LYS A 172 16.42 -2.37 2.98
C LYS A 172 15.51 -3.55 2.64
N TYR A 173 14.71 -3.39 1.58
CA TYR A 173 13.94 -4.50 1.03
C TYR A 173 14.83 -5.47 0.26
N HIS A 174 14.63 -6.75 0.54
CA HIS A 174 15.20 -7.86 -0.20
C HIS A 174 14.06 -8.66 -0.79
N SER A 175 14.08 -8.86 -2.11
CA SER A 175 13.13 -9.75 -2.76
C SER A 175 13.37 -11.19 -2.27
N LEU A 176 12.32 -11.82 -1.77
CA LEU A 176 12.32 -13.25 -1.42
C LEU A 176 11.95 -14.13 -2.61
N GLY A 177 11.52 -13.52 -3.72
CA GLY A 177 11.16 -14.18 -4.97
C GLY A 177 9.85 -13.67 -5.57
N THR A 178 9.58 -14.15 -6.77
CA THR A 178 8.29 -14.01 -7.46
C THR A 178 7.62 -15.37 -7.48
N PHE A 179 6.42 -15.45 -6.91
CA PHE A 179 5.66 -16.68 -6.72
C PHE A 179 4.47 -16.70 -7.67
N SER A 180 4.13 -17.89 -8.21
CA SER A 180 2.99 -18.07 -9.12
C SER A 180 2.51 -19.52 -9.08
N GLY A 181 1.32 -19.78 -9.63
CA GLY A 181 0.75 -21.14 -9.72
C GLY A 181 0.64 -21.77 -8.33
N GLU A 182 1.05 -23.03 -8.20
CA GLU A 182 0.96 -23.83 -6.97
C GLU A 182 2.02 -23.47 -5.90
N GLN A 183 2.85 -22.45 -6.14
CA GLN A 183 3.83 -22.02 -5.14
C GLN A 183 3.12 -21.34 -3.97
N MET A 184 3.67 -21.53 -2.76
CA MET A 184 3.23 -20.84 -1.55
C MET A 184 4.17 -19.70 -1.22
N LEU A 185 3.63 -18.57 -0.72
CA LEU A 185 4.45 -17.44 -0.29
C LEU A 185 5.25 -17.79 0.96
N SER A 186 6.48 -17.27 1.03
CA SER A 186 7.34 -17.37 2.21
C SER A 186 7.17 -16.16 3.14
N SER A 187 5.91 -15.83 3.50
CA SER A 187 5.60 -14.71 4.37
C SER A 187 6.19 -14.89 5.76
N ARG A 188 6.62 -13.78 6.36
CA ARG A 188 7.07 -13.71 7.76
C ARG A 188 5.99 -13.17 8.68
N VAL A 189 5.05 -12.40 8.13
CA VAL A 189 3.93 -11.79 8.86
C VAL A 189 2.76 -12.78 8.97
N VAL A 190 2.54 -13.59 7.94
CA VAL A 190 1.53 -14.66 7.94
C VAL A 190 2.20 -15.98 8.32
N PRO A 191 2.02 -16.49 9.55
CA PRO A 191 2.84 -17.58 10.11
C PRO A 191 2.77 -18.90 9.34
N GLN A 192 1.64 -19.17 8.70
CA GLN A 192 1.43 -20.40 7.93
C GLN A 192 0.62 -20.09 6.68
N MET A 193 1.30 -19.96 5.55
CA MET A 193 0.60 -19.93 4.27
C MET A 193 0.01 -21.31 3.97
N THR A 194 -1.30 -21.38 3.84
CA THR A 194 -2.05 -22.64 3.64
C THR A 194 -2.62 -22.77 2.23
N THR A 195 -2.43 -21.75 1.40
CA THR A 195 -2.96 -21.72 0.04
C THR A 195 -1.87 -21.38 -0.97
N SER A 196 -2.03 -21.86 -2.20
CA SER A 196 -1.14 -21.51 -3.32
C SER A 196 -1.45 -20.12 -3.87
N VAL A 197 -0.50 -19.55 -4.56
CA VAL A 197 -0.65 -18.22 -5.20
C VAL A 197 -1.78 -18.25 -6.24
N ALA A 198 -1.98 -19.37 -6.95
CA ALA A 198 -3.04 -19.50 -7.95
C ALA A 198 -4.44 -19.24 -7.39
N SER A 199 -4.69 -19.57 -6.13
CA SER A 199 -6.01 -19.39 -5.50
C SER A 199 -6.45 -17.92 -5.36
N PHE A 200 -5.52 -16.97 -5.41
CA PHE A 200 -5.84 -15.54 -5.39
C PHE A 200 -6.29 -14.98 -6.73
N PHE A 201 -6.21 -15.77 -7.80
CA PHE A 201 -6.52 -15.37 -9.17
C PHE A 201 -7.61 -16.21 -9.83
N SER A 202 -8.37 -16.99 -9.05
CA SER A 202 -9.40 -17.94 -9.53
C SER A 202 -10.78 -17.30 -9.61
#